data_80dc61c946fb1f226bf253ed391c9305
#
_entry.id   80dc61c946fb1f226bf253ed391c9305
#
_cell.length_a   1.000
_cell.length_b   1.000
_cell.length_c   1.000
_cell.angle_alpha   90.00
_cell.angle_beta   90.00
_cell.angle_gamma   90.00
#
_symmetry.space_group_name_H-M   'P 1'
#
loop_
_entity.id
_entity.type
_entity.pdbx_description
1 polymer ?
#
loop_
_entity_poly.entity_id
_entity_poly.type
_entity_poly.pdbx_seq_one_letter_code
_entity_poly.pdbx_strand_id
1 'polypeptide(L)'
;MKVIRSRDNTFARQLIALAHSSRERRKQGLTVLDGIHLVRAYIEALGAPQAIAIAESALAREEVMQLLTTVPAVTVAALADTVMAEASALESPAFVMATVTTPAVHPTANAANVLVLDDLQDPGNVGSLLRSAAAAGVNEIVLSKTTAFAWSPKVLRAAQGAHFSLNIVEGIDTLGFLQSYAGQSIALVPRAPSAKALFEIDFKRPTAIVIGNEGAGLPLSLQQATTHRVTIPMPGKMESLNAAAAGAISLFEMVRQRGDAIATNTNK
;
A
#
# COMPACT_ATOMS: atom_id res chain seq x y z
N MET A 1 -5.43 22.19 -25.94
CA MET A 1 -5.98 20.85 -25.65
C MET A 1 -7.50 20.92 -25.61
N LYS A 2 -8.24 19.99 -26.24
CA LYS A 2 -9.71 19.99 -26.21
C LYS A 2 -10.20 19.41 -24.87
N VAL A 3 -11.14 20.11 -24.19
CA VAL A 3 -11.67 19.67 -22.91
C VAL A 3 -12.80 18.65 -23.10
N ILE A 4 -12.71 17.53 -22.42
CA ILE A 4 -13.72 16.47 -22.38
C ILE A 4 -14.78 16.88 -21.33
N ARG A 5 -16.03 17.07 -21.79
CA ARG A 5 -17.15 17.53 -20.95
C ARG A 5 -18.18 16.44 -20.66
N SER A 6 -18.09 15.30 -21.36
CA SER A 6 -19.03 14.19 -21.18
C SER A 6 -18.36 13.02 -20.48
N ARG A 7 -19.03 12.49 -19.46
CA ARG A 7 -18.67 11.22 -18.80
C ARG A 7 -18.72 10.01 -19.75
N ASP A 8 -19.48 10.11 -20.83
CA ASP A 8 -19.62 9.03 -21.82
C ASP A 8 -18.43 8.97 -22.81
N ASN A 9 -17.55 9.96 -22.77
CA ASN A 9 -16.29 9.89 -23.51
C ASN A 9 -15.49 8.65 -23.07
N THR A 10 -14.89 7.94 -24.02
CA THR A 10 -14.19 6.66 -23.76
C THR A 10 -13.11 6.80 -22.69
N PHE A 11 -12.32 7.87 -22.72
CA PHE A 11 -11.27 8.13 -21.74
C PHE A 11 -11.86 8.40 -20.35
N ALA A 12 -12.85 9.30 -20.26
CA ALA A 12 -13.48 9.63 -18.98
C ALA A 12 -14.17 8.41 -18.37
N ARG A 13 -14.90 7.63 -19.17
CA ARG A 13 -15.56 6.41 -18.73
C ARG A 13 -14.58 5.37 -18.21
N GLN A 14 -13.43 5.18 -18.86
CA GLN A 14 -12.39 4.28 -18.38
C GLN A 14 -11.81 4.77 -17.05
N LEU A 15 -11.48 6.05 -16.93
CA LEU A 15 -10.94 6.64 -15.71
C LEU A 15 -11.90 6.46 -14.53
N ILE A 16 -13.20 6.75 -14.72
CA ILE A 16 -14.26 6.55 -13.73
C ILE A 16 -14.36 5.07 -13.34
N ALA A 17 -14.40 4.16 -14.32
CA ALA A 17 -14.48 2.73 -14.05
C ALA A 17 -13.29 2.22 -13.23
N LEU A 18 -12.07 2.65 -13.55
CA LEU A 18 -10.87 2.29 -12.81
C LEU A 18 -10.86 2.89 -11.40
N ALA A 19 -11.35 4.10 -11.20
CA ALA A 19 -11.40 4.73 -9.89
C ALA A 19 -12.39 4.02 -8.94
N HIS A 20 -13.57 3.60 -9.44
CA HIS A 20 -14.65 3.10 -8.60
C HIS A 20 -14.78 1.57 -8.54
N SER A 21 -14.15 0.82 -9.46
CA SER A 21 -14.31 -0.64 -9.55
C SER A 21 -13.00 -1.40 -9.40
N SER A 22 -12.86 -2.14 -8.29
CA SER A 22 -11.73 -3.07 -8.10
C SER A 22 -11.73 -4.19 -9.12
N ARG A 23 -12.92 -4.62 -9.58
CA ARG A 23 -13.07 -5.62 -10.65
C ARG A 23 -12.46 -5.11 -11.97
N GLU A 24 -12.76 -3.86 -12.36
CA GLU A 24 -12.21 -3.27 -13.58
C GLU A 24 -10.69 -3.08 -13.48
N ARG A 25 -10.18 -2.65 -12.34
CA ARG A 25 -8.73 -2.56 -12.11
C ARG A 25 -8.04 -3.91 -12.30
N ARG A 26 -8.54 -4.97 -11.66
CA ARG A 26 -7.97 -6.32 -11.81
C ARG A 26 -8.08 -6.85 -13.24
N LYS A 27 -9.23 -6.64 -13.89
CA LYS A 27 -9.46 -7.09 -15.28
C LYS A 27 -8.51 -6.42 -16.27
N GLN A 28 -8.25 -5.13 -16.10
CA GLN A 28 -7.41 -4.35 -17.02
C GLN A 28 -5.93 -4.33 -16.62
N GLY A 29 -5.57 -4.76 -15.41
CA GLY A 29 -4.21 -4.62 -14.87
C GLY A 29 -3.81 -3.15 -14.69
N LEU A 30 -4.79 -2.27 -14.46
CA LEU A 30 -4.60 -0.83 -14.36
C LEU A 30 -5.15 -0.31 -13.04
N THR A 31 -4.59 0.79 -12.57
CA THR A 31 -5.17 1.57 -11.47
C THR A 31 -5.11 3.07 -11.74
N VAL A 32 -5.70 3.85 -10.86
CA VAL A 32 -5.71 5.30 -10.94
C VAL A 32 -4.94 5.87 -9.75
N LEU A 33 -3.99 6.72 -10.05
CA LEU A 33 -3.33 7.60 -9.10
C LEU A 33 -4.13 8.90 -9.03
N ASP A 34 -4.56 9.29 -7.83
CA ASP A 34 -5.37 10.48 -7.60
C ASP A 34 -4.56 11.49 -6.78
N GLY A 35 -4.10 12.54 -7.44
CA GLY A 35 -3.29 13.62 -6.86
C GLY A 35 -1.90 13.77 -7.46
N ILE A 36 -1.49 15.02 -7.65
CA ILE A 36 -0.24 15.39 -8.34
C ILE A 36 1.01 14.84 -7.64
N HIS A 37 1.02 14.80 -6.30
CA HIS A 37 2.16 14.27 -5.55
C HIS A 37 2.35 12.77 -5.77
N LEU A 38 1.24 12.02 -5.81
CA LEU A 38 1.28 10.57 -6.06
C LEU A 38 1.71 10.28 -7.50
N VAL A 39 1.25 11.08 -8.45
CA VAL A 39 1.65 10.99 -9.87
C VAL A 39 3.14 11.28 -10.04
N ARG A 40 3.67 12.32 -9.37
CA ARG A 40 5.12 12.63 -9.38
C ARG A 40 5.94 11.48 -8.81
N ALA A 41 5.56 10.99 -7.63
CA ALA A 41 6.27 9.87 -7.00
C ALA A 41 6.30 8.63 -7.89
N TYR A 42 5.23 8.36 -8.63
CA TYR A 42 5.20 7.28 -9.61
C TYR A 42 6.18 7.53 -10.76
N ILE A 43 6.16 8.74 -11.34
CA ILE A 43 7.04 9.10 -12.47
C ILE A 43 8.52 8.98 -12.06
N GLU A 44 8.87 9.45 -10.87
CA GLU A 44 10.23 9.38 -10.34
C GLU A 44 10.71 7.95 -10.10
N ALA A 45 9.82 7.08 -9.62
CA ALA A 45 10.17 5.71 -9.26
C ALA A 45 10.07 4.72 -10.43
N LEU A 46 9.04 4.85 -11.27
CA LEU A 46 8.65 3.84 -12.26
C LEU A 46 8.54 4.38 -13.70
N GLY A 47 8.72 5.68 -13.90
CA GLY A 47 8.66 6.29 -15.21
C GLY A 47 7.27 6.75 -15.63
N ALA A 48 7.05 6.88 -16.94
CA ALA A 48 5.86 7.52 -17.49
C ALA A 48 4.58 6.72 -17.25
N PRO A 49 3.47 7.36 -16.79
CA PRO A 49 2.15 6.74 -16.70
C PRO A 49 1.56 6.47 -18.10
N GLN A 50 0.51 5.67 -18.19
CA GLN A 50 -0.16 5.42 -19.48
C GLN A 50 -0.90 6.65 -19.99
N ALA A 51 -1.55 7.39 -19.10
CA ALA A 51 -2.23 8.64 -19.43
C ALA A 51 -2.38 9.52 -18.18
N ILE A 52 -2.50 10.84 -18.42
CA ILE A 52 -2.76 11.84 -17.38
C ILE A 52 -4.06 12.56 -17.70
N ALA A 53 -4.91 12.70 -16.69
CA ALA A 53 -6.10 13.53 -16.70
C ALA A 53 -5.87 14.78 -15.87
N ILE A 54 -6.25 15.93 -16.38
CA ILE A 54 -6.09 17.23 -15.71
C ILE A 54 -7.44 17.96 -15.69
N ALA A 55 -7.83 18.48 -14.55
CA ALA A 55 -9.00 19.31 -14.42
C ALA A 55 -8.85 20.60 -15.25
N GLU A 56 -9.92 21.05 -15.92
CA GLU A 56 -9.91 22.26 -16.74
C GLU A 56 -9.39 23.49 -15.97
N SER A 57 -9.81 23.63 -14.72
CA SER A 57 -9.38 24.72 -13.82
C SER A 57 -7.90 24.66 -13.42
N ALA A 58 -7.23 23.55 -13.64
CA ALA A 58 -5.84 23.36 -13.22
C ALA A 58 -4.83 23.43 -14.39
N LEU A 59 -5.29 23.58 -15.62
CA LEU A 59 -4.42 23.56 -16.81
C LEU A 59 -3.31 24.65 -16.80
N ALA A 60 -3.57 25.79 -16.17
CA ALA A 60 -2.63 26.91 -16.06
C ALA A 60 -1.79 26.88 -14.78
N ARG A 61 -1.94 25.87 -13.91
CA ARG A 61 -1.15 25.81 -12.67
C ARG A 61 0.29 25.45 -12.98
N GLU A 62 1.22 26.18 -12.39
CA GLU A 62 2.66 25.99 -12.60
C GLU A 62 3.10 24.56 -12.30
N GLU A 63 2.65 23.99 -11.19
CA GLU A 63 2.97 22.63 -10.79
C GLU A 63 2.52 21.55 -11.80
N VAL A 64 1.39 21.81 -12.51
CA VAL A 64 0.88 20.93 -13.58
C VAL A 64 1.74 21.08 -14.83
N MET A 65 2.09 22.31 -15.19
CA MET A 65 2.96 22.58 -16.34
C MET A 65 4.34 21.93 -16.14
N GLN A 66 4.91 22.05 -14.95
CA GLN A 66 6.17 21.39 -14.59
C GLN A 66 6.06 19.86 -14.68
N LEU A 67 4.97 19.27 -14.15
CA LEU A 67 4.73 17.82 -14.25
C LEU A 67 4.73 17.36 -15.72
N LEU A 68 4.04 18.07 -16.59
CA LEU A 68 3.92 17.70 -18.01
C LEU A 68 5.26 17.74 -18.76
N THR A 69 6.19 18.60 -18.36
CA THR A 69 7.53 18.65 -18.95
C THR A 69 8.35 17.38 -18.68
N THR A 70 8.03 16.65 -17.60
CA THR A 70 8.75 15.42 -17.24
C THR A 70 8.29 14.21 -18.07
N VAL A 71 7.12 14.29 -18.73
CA VAL A 71 6.51 13.16 -19.46
C VAL A 71 5.96 13.59 -20.83
N PRO A 72 6.80 14.12 -21.72
CA PRO A 72 6.33 14.77 -22.97
C PRO A 72 5.58 13.84 -23.94
N ALA A 73 5.81 12.52 -23.85
CA ALA A 73 5.22 11.53 -24.76
C ALA A 73 3.92 10.89 -24.22
N VAL A 74 3.47 11.29 -23.01
CA VAL A 74 2.27 10.70 -22.39
C VAL A 74 0.99 11.30 -22.98
N THR A 75 -0.05 10.48 -23.14
CA THR A 75 -1.38 10.95 -23.47
C THR A 75 -1.94 11.81 -22.34
N VAL A 76 -2.24 13.08 -22.64
CA VAL A 76 -2.83 14.02 -21.68
C VAL A 76 -4.23 14.40 -22.12
N ALA A 77 -5.21 14.31 -21.23
CA ALA A 77 -6.58 14.73 -21.46
C ALA A 77 -7.00 15.81 -20.46
N ALA A 78 -7.57 16.90 -20.96
CA ALA A 78 -8.25 17.88 -20.11
C ALA A 78 -9.71 17.43 -19.87
N LEU A 79 -10.14 17.39 -18.61
CA LEU A 79 -11.51 17.07 -18.22
C LEU A 79 -12.18 18.31 -17.62
N ALA A 80 -13.46 18.51 -17.90
CA ALA A 80 -14.24 19.48 -17.14
C ALA A 80 -14.21 19.10 -15.64
N ASP A 81 -14.22 20.11 -14.75
CA ASP A 81 -14.09 19.88 -13.30
C ASP A 81 -15.17 18.94 -12.75
N THR A 82 -16.37 18.97 -13.31
CA THR A 82 -17.47 18.07 -12.95
C THR A 82 -17.17 16.61 -13.30
N VAL A 83 -16.55 16.36 -14.45
CA VAL A 83 -16.14 15.01 -14.89
C VAL A 83 -14.96 14.52 -14.06
N MET A 84 -14.03 15.41 -13.74
CA MET A 84 -12.87 15.11 -12.88
C MET A 84 -13.32 14.74 -11.45
N ALA A 85 -14.27 15.48 -10.89
CA ALA A 85 -14.86 15.19 -9.58
C ALA A 85 -15.56 13.84 -9.55
N GLU A 86 -16.29 13.48 -10.62
CA GLU A 86 -16.93 12.17 -10.74
C GLU A 86 -15.90 11.04 -10.90
N ALA A 87 -14.77 11.32 -11.52
CA ALA A 87 -13.70 10.34 -11.67
C ALA A 87 -12.93 10.08 -10.36
N SER A 88 -12.89 11.02 -9.43
CA SER A 88 -12.23 10.81 -8.15
C SER A 88 -13.06 9.90 -7.24
N ALA A 89 -12.40 8.90 -6.64
CA ALA A 89 -12.99 8.05 -5.60
C ALA A 89 -12.81 8.63 -4.18
N LEU A 90 -12.28 9.86 -4.08
CA LEU A 90 -11.93 10.53 -2.84
C LEU A 90 -12.90 11.67 -2.55
N GLU A 91 -13.12 11.97 -1.27
CA GLU A 91 -13.99 13.09 -0.84
C GLU A 91 -13.48 14.45 -1.32
N SER A 92 -12.18 14.61 -1.45
CA SER A 92 -11.55 15.81 -2.00
C SER A 92 -10.90 15.47 -3.34
N PRO A 93 -11.60 15.65 -4.47
CA PRO A 93 -11.09 15.35 -5.79
C PRO A 93 -9.80 16.10 -6.08
N ALA A 94 -8.82 15.41 -6.62
CA ALA A 94 -7.61 16.05 -7.09
C ALA A 94 -7.80 16.62 -8.50
N PHE A 95 -7.01 17.60 -8.83
CA PHE A 95 -7.03 18.24 -10.15
C PHE A 95 -6.10 17.53 -11.18
N VAL A 96 -5.33 16.53 -10.75
CA VAL A 96 -4.50 15.65 -11.62
C VAL A 96 -4.72 14.21 -11.21
N MET A 97 -4.98 13.37 -12.19
CA MET A 97 -5.04 11.91 -12.04
C MET A 97 -4.20 11.25 -13.12
N ALA A 98 -3.71 10.04 -12.86
CA ALA A 98 -3.02 9.26 -13.88
C ALA A 98 -3.49 7.80 -13.89
N THR A 99 -3.55 7.20 -15.07
CA THR A 99 -3.72 5.75 -15.20
C THR A 99 -2.36 5.10 -15.32
N VAL A 100 -2.14 4.05 -14.51
CA VAL A 100 -0.87 3.31 -14.47
C VAL A 100 -1.11 1.82 -14.46
N THR A 101 -0.13 1.06 -14.95
CA THR A 101 -0.15 -0.40 -14.87
C THR A 101 0.11 -0.85 -13.43
N THR A 102 -0.68 -1.79 -12.93
CA THR A 102 -0.37 -2.50 -11.67
C THR A 102 0.70 -3.54 -11.96
N PRO A 103 1.83 -3.55 -11.22
CA PRO A 103 2.87 -4.54 -11.43
C PRO A 103 2.34 -5.97 -11.22
N ALA A 104 2.69 -6.88 -12.13
CA ALA A 104 2.54 -8.30 -11.90
C ALA A 104 3.78 -8.79 -11.15
N VAL A 105 3.62 -9.10 -9.87
CA VAL A 105 4.72 -9.50 -8.99
C VAL A 105 4.48 -10.89 -8.41
N HIS A 106 5.56 -11.58 -8.09
CA HIS A 106 5.54 -12.88 -7.43
C HIS A 106 6.29 -12.80 -6.10
N PRO A 107 5.95 -13.63 -5.10
CA PRO A 107 6.69 -13.65 -3.85
C PRO A 107 8.17 -13.95 -4.11
N THR A 108 9.04 -13.19 -3.45
CA THR A 108 10.48 -13.45 -3.51
C THR A 108 10.80 -14.69 -2.69
N ALA A 109 11.34 -15.75 -3.32
CA ALA A 109 11.51 -17.06 -2.71
C ALA A 109 12.32 -17.07 -1.40
N ASN A 110 13.22 -16.09 -1.21
CA ASN A 110 14.11 -16.00 -0.04
C ASN A 110 14.08 -14.59 0.58
N ALA A 111 12.92 -13.94 0.61
CA ALA A 111 12.80 -12.64 1.24
C ALA A 111 13.23 -12.71 2.72
N ALA A 112 14.18 -11.87 3.11
CA ALA A 112 14.68 -11.85 4.50
C ALA A 112 13.62 -11.38 5.48
N ASN A 113 12.81 -10.38 5.08
CA ASN A 113 11.75 -9.83 5.92
C ASN A 113 10.49 -9.62 5.11
N VAL A 114 9.37 -10.01 5.69
CA VAL A 114 8.07 -9.98 5.02
C VAL A 114 7.03 -9.40 5.96
N LEU A 115 6.17 -8.52 5.44
CA LEU A 115 4.94 -8.16 6.10
C LEU A 115 3.78 -8.94 5.47
N VAL A 116 3.10 -9.74 6.26
CA VAL A 116 1.95 -10.55 5.84
C VAL A 116 0.68 -9.92 6.41
N LEU A 117 -0.25 -9.55 5.53
CA LEU A 117 -1.54 -8.98 5.89
C LEU A 117 -2.64 -9.98 5.54
N ASP A 118 -3.32 -10.48 6.58
CA ASP A 118 -4.37 -11.47 6.41
C ASP A 118 -5.73 -10.90 6.79
N ASP A 119 -6.63 -10.83 5.80
CA ASP A 119 -8.01 -10.36 5.95
C ASP A 119 -8.16 -8.92 6.52
N LEU A 120 -7.17 -8.05 6.32
CA LEU A 120 -7.32 -6.63 6.67
C LEU A 120 -8.33 -5.97 5.73
N GLN A 121 -9.39 -5.36 6.30
CA GLN A 121 -10.49 -4.80 5.53
C GLN A 121 -10.41 -3.29 5.36
N ASP A 122 -9.79 -2.57 6.30
CA ASP A 122 -9.68 -1.12 6.23
C ASP A 122 -8.55 -0.67 5.29
N PRO A 123 -8.85 0.05 4.19
CA PRO A 123 -7.85 0.55 3.26
C PRO A 123 -6.84 1.51 3.90
N GLY A 124 -7.23 2.23 4.94
CA GLY A 124 -6.36 3.13 5.69
C GLY A 124 -5.29 2.36 6.46
N ASN A 125 -5.68 1.26 7.12
CA ASN A 125 -4.75 0.38 7.82
C ASN A 125 -3.76 -0.27 6.83
N VAL A 126 -4.26 -0.83 5.73
CA VAL A 126 -3.41 -1.43 4.69
C VAL A 126 -2.40 -0.40 4.18
N GLY A 127 -2.86 0.79 3.76
CA GLY A 127 -1.97 1.82 3.23
C GLY A 127 -0.94 2.33 4.26
N SER A 128 -1.35 2.49 5.51
CA SER A 128 -0.45 2.90 6.60
C SER A 128 0.62 1.83 6.89
N LEU A 129 0.25 0.55 6.82
CA LEU A 129 1.18 -0.57 6.97
C LEU A 129 2.18 -0.65 5.82
N LEU A 130 1.73 -0.47 4.58
CA LEU A 130 2.63 -0.40 3.43
C LEU A 130 3.64 0.74 3.59
N ARG A 131 3.20 1.92 4.02
CA ARG A 131 4.06 3.06 4.28
C ARG A 131 5.07 2.77 5.40
N SER A 132 4.63 2.15 6.50
CA SER A 132 5.50 1.78 7.62
C SER A 132 6.51 0.71 7.22
N ALA A 133 6.12 -0.28 6.40
CA ALA A 133 7.01 -1.31 5.88
C ALA A 133 8.10 -0.71 4.99
N ALA A 134 7.73 0.15 4.03
CA ALA A 134 8.69 0.84 3.19
C ALA A 134 9.68 1.68 4.01
N ALA A 135 9.19 2.41 5.02
CA ALA A 135 10.04 3.20 5.92
C ALA A 135 10.96 2.35 6.80
N ALA A 136 10.55 1.12 7.14
CA ALA A 136 11.33 0.16 7.92
C ALA A 136 12.27 -0.70 7.05
N GLY A 137 12.30 -0.51 5.73
CA GLY A 137 13.12 -1.31 4.81
C GLY A 137 12.60 -2.73 4.60
N VAL A 138 11.33 -3.01 4.91
CA VAL A 138 10.65 -4.29 4.64
C VAL A 138 9.91 -4.17 3.32
N ASN A 139 10.52 -4.65 2.24
CA ASN A 139 10.03 -4.41 0.89
C ASN A 139 9.14 -5.53 0.36
N GLU A 140 9.09 -6.69 0.99
CA GLU A 140 8.24 -7.82 0.60
C GLU A 140 6.93 -7.79 1.38
N ILE A 141 5.80 -7.67 0.68
CA ILE A 141 4.46 -7.59 1.25
C ILE A 141 3.59 -8.68 0.66
N VAL A 142 2.98 -9.47 1.52
CA VAL A 142 2.08 -10.57 1.13
C VAL A 142 0.68 -10.28 1.67
N LEU A 143 -0.31 -10.23 0.78
CA LEU A 143 -1.71 -9.99 1.13
C LEU A 143 -2.57 -11.22 0.79
N SER A 144 -3.44 -11.60 1.73
CA SER A 144 -4.44 -12.65 1.48
C SER A 144 -5.48 -12.19 0.44
N LYS A 145 -6.27 -13.15 -0.06
CA LYS A 145 -7.35 -12.88 -1.04
C LYS A 145 -8.44 -11.95 -0.51
N THR A 146 -8.63 -11.95 0.79
CA THR A 146 -9.68 -11.20 1.48
C THR A 146 -9.22 -9.83 1.97
N THR A 147 -7.92 -9.55 1.96
CA THR A 147 -7.37 -8.25 2.31
C THR A 147 -7.81 -7.18 1.29
N ALA A 148 -8.04 -5.95 1.77
CA ALA A 148 -8.39 -4.82 0.92
C ALA A 148 -7.38 -4.64 -0.21
N PHE A 149 -7.88 -4.39 -1.43
CA PHE A 149 -7.08 -4.32 -2.64
C PHE A 149 -6.00 -3.24 -2.54
N ALA A 150 -4.72 -3.64 -2.56
CA ALA A 150 -3.60 -2.74 -2.34
C ALA A 150 -3.55 -1.58 -3.36
N TRP A 151 -3.92 -1.84 -4.61
CA TRP A 151 -3.93 -0.85 -5.68
C TRP A 151 -5.26 -0.09 -5.80
N SER A 152 -6.07 -0.04 -4.74
CA SER A 152 -7.24 0.84 -4.67
C SER A 152 -6.83 2.29 -4.40
N PRO A 153 -7.57 3.30 -4.95
CA PRO A 153 -7.24 4.71 -4.71
C PRO A 153 -7.14 5.09 -3.22
N LYS A 154 -7.96 4.47 -2.37
CA LYS A 154 -7.93 4.71 -0.92
C LYS A 154 -6.64 4.19 -0.27
N VAL A 155 -6.18 2.99 -0.64
CA VAL A 155 -4.92 2.42 -0.14
C VAL A 155 -3.72 3.21 -0.68
N LEU A 156 -3.71 3.52 -1.98
CA LEU A 156 -2.67 4.32 -2.62
C LEU A 156 -2.49 5.69 -1.94
N ARG A 157 -3.62 6.36 -1.61
CA ARG A 157 -3.59 7.63 -0.88
C ARG A 157 -3.01 7.48 0.52
N ALA A 158 -3.44 6.46 1.28
CA ALA A 158 -2.94 6.23 2.64
C ALA A 158 -1.45 5.87 2.66
N ALA A 159 -0.98 5.14 1.66
CA ALA A 159 0.41 4.71 1.54
C ALA A 159 1.37 5.79 1.02
N GLN A 160 0.86 6.91 0.47
CA GLN A 160 1.68 8.07 0.07
C GLN A 160 2.86 7.72 -0.84
N GLY A 161 2.66 6.81 -1.82
CA GLY A 161 3.70 6.41 -2.78
C GLY A 161 4.58 5.23 -2.34
N ALA A 162 4.40 4.67 -1.15
CA ALA A 162 5.16 3.50 -0.69
C ALA A 162 5.08 2.31 -1.66
N HIS A 163 3.99 2.17 -2.39
CA HIS A 163 3.79 1.13 -3.41
C HIS A 163 4.93 1.04 -4.42
N PHE A 164 5.57 2.16 -4.74
CA PHE A 164 6.55 2.24 -5.82
C PHE A 164 7.93 1.72 -5.42
N SER A 165 8.12 1.41 -4.13
CA SER A 165 9.35 0.79 -3.59
C SER A 165 9.12 -0.61 -3.01
N LEU A 166 7.89 -1.13 -3.07
CA LEU A 166 7.51 -2.40 -2.46
C LEU A 166 7.20 -3.47 -3.51
N ASN A 167 7.53 -4.71 -3.18
CA ASN A 167 7.06 -5.91 -3.88
C ASN A 167 5.75 -6.37 -3.21
N ILE A 168 4.61 -6.00 -3.78
CA ILE A 168 3.28 -6.25 -3.18
C ILE A 168 2.61 -7.41 -3.91
N VAL A 169 2.50 -8.54 -3.26
CA VAL A 169 1.89 -9.76 -3.81
C VAL A 169 0.52 -9.98 -3.18
N GLU A 170 -0.51 -9.97 -4.00
CA GLU A 170 -1.90 -10.10 -3.56
C GLU A 170 -2.50 -11.48 -3.87
N GLY A 171 -3.54 -11.83 -3.14
CA GLY A 171 -4.32 -13.03 -3.40
C GLY A 171 -3.64 -14.33 -2.99
N ILE A 172 -2.67 -14.26 -2.08
CA ILE A 172 -1.88 -15.41 -1.63
C ILE A 172 -2.65 -16.24 -0.59
N ASP A 173 -2.43 -17.54 -0.59
CA ASP A 173 -2.72 -18.41 0.54
C ASP A 173 -1.65 -18.16 1.61
N THR A 174 -2.01 -17.35 2.61
CA THR A 174 -1.09 -16.94 3.69
C THR A 174 -0.63 -18.12 4.54
N LEU A 175 -1.46 -19.14 4.73
CA LEU A 175 -1.07 -20.35 5.44
C LEU A 175 0.02 -21.13 4.70
N GLY A 176 -0.21 -21.40 3.41
CA GLY A 176 0.78 -22.08 2.56
C GLY A 176 2.08 -21.29 2.45
N PHE A 177 1.99 -19.96 2.36
CA PHE A 177 3.17 -19.08 2.39
C PHE A 177 3.97 -19.24 3.68
N LEU A 178 3.32 -19.15 4.86
CA LEU A 178 4.00 -19.28 6.15
C LEU A 178 4.66 -20.65 6.36
N GLN A 179 4.03 -21.72 5.87
CA GLN A 179 4.59 -23.06 5.95
C GLN A 179 5.86 -23.23 5.10
N SER A 180 6.00 -22.45 4.03
CA SER A 180 7.17 -22.47 3.13
C SER A 180 8.24 -21.43 3.48
N TYR A 181 7.92 -20.47 4.37
CA TYR A 181 8.85 -19.41 4.72
C TYR A 181 9.99 -19.91 5.60
N ALA A 182 11.23 -19.72 5.15
CA ALA A 182 12.42 -20.28 5.80
C ALA A 182 12.84 -19.53 7.09
N GLY A 183 12.38 -18.29 7.29
CA GLY A 183 12.68 -17.49 8.48
C GLY A 183 11.74 -17.79 9.66
N GLN A 184 11.88 -17.05 10.74
CA GLN A 184 10.87 -17.06 11.80
C GLN A 184 9.65 -16.26 11.37
N SER A 185 8.48 -16.64 11.88
CA SER A 185 7.24 -15.90 11.67
C SER A 185 6.62 -15.55 13.01
N ILE A 186 6.06 -14.34 13.11
CA ILE A 186 5.37 -13.86 14.31
C ILE A 186 3.94 -13.48 14.00
N ALA A 187 2.98 -14.04 14.71
CA ALA A 187 1.59 -13.63 14.70
C ALA A 187 1.37 -12.54 15.72
N LEU A 188 1.04 -11.32 15.28
CA LEU A 188 0.61 -10.28 16.21
C LEU A 188 -0.79 -10.59 16.73
N VAL A 189 -0.91 -10.78 18.03
CA VAL A 189 -2.17 -11.12 18.70
C VAL A 189 -2.48 -10.13 19.81
N PRO A 190 -3.75 -9.91 20.13
CA PRO A 190 -4.14 -9.22 21.37
C PRO A 190 -3.51 -9.90 22.59
N ARG A 191 -3.62 -9.26 23.75
CA ARG A 191 -3.08 -9.79 24.99
C ARG A 191 -3.56 -11.23 25.24
N ALA A 192 -2.61 -12.17 25.28
CA ALA A 192 -2.88 -13.58 25.51
C ALA A 192 -1.82 -14.18 26.44
N PRO A 193 -2.20 -15.04 27.43
CA PRO A 193 -1.27 -15.58 28.43
C PRO A 193 -0.08 -16.34 27.86
N SER A 194 -0.23 -16.93 26.67
CA SER A 194 0.81 -17.75 26.02
C SER A 194 1.55 -17.01 24.90
N ALA A 195 1.31 -15.70 24.72
CA ALA A 195 2.02 -14.88 23.75
C ALA A 195 3.30 -14.31 24.37
N LYS A 196 4.40 -14.30 23.61
CA LYS A 196 5.63 -13.62 24.02
C LYS A 196 5.46 -12.11 23.92
N ALA A 197 6.17 -11.36 24.74
CA ALA A 197 6.23 -9.91 24.54
C ALA A 197 7.03 -9.59 23.27
N LEU A 198 6.61 -8.58 22.52
CA LEU A 198 7.27 -8.15 21.27
C LEU A 198 8.77 -7.90 21.49
N PHE A 199 9.12 -7.27 22.61
CA PHE A 199 10.48 -6.87 22.93
C PHE A 199 11.40 -8.02 23.35
N GLU A 200 10.85 -9.25 23.49
CA GLU A 200 11.59 -10.50 23.75
C GLU A 200 11.93 -11.26 22.47
N ILE A 201 11.43 -10.80 21.31
CA ILE A 201 11.69 -11.43 20.02
C ILE A 201 13.04 -10.96 19.48
N ASP A 202 13.85 -11.90 18.99
CA ASP A 202 15.10 -11.60 18.28
C ASP A 202 14.80 -11.31 16.80
N PHE A 203 14.73 -10.03 16.46
CA PHE A 203 14.48 -9.56 15.09
C PHE A 203 15.75 -9.50 14.20
N LYS A 204 16.92 -9.89 14.69
CA LYS A 204 18.12 -10.00 13.84
C LYS A 204 18.01 -11.12 12.81
N ARG A 205 17.13 -12.09 13.06
CA ARG A 205 16.82 -13.19 12.15
C ARG A 205 15.82 -12.76 11.07
N PRO A 206 15.85 -13.39 9.87
CA PRO A 206 14.78 -13.23 8.87
C PRO A 206 13.40 -13.45 9.50
N THR A 207 12.50 -12.49 9.33
CA THR A 207 11.21 -12.49 10.07
C THR A 207 10.05 -12.10 9.18
N ALA A 208 8.98 -12.92 9.19
CA ALA A 208 7.67 -12.57 8.68
C ALA A 208 6.79 -12.04 9.83
N ILE A 209 6.31 -10.79 9.72
CA ILE A 209 5.35 -10.19 10.66
C ILE A 209 3.95 -10.39 10.09
N VAL A 210 3.09 -11.08 10.81
CA VAL A 210 1.73 -11.43 10.38
C VAL A 210 0.71 -10.63 11.17
N ILE A 211 -0.14 -9.89 10.45
CA ILE A 211 -1.19 -9.03 11.00
C ILE A 211 -2.53 -9.49 10.43
N GLY A 212 -3.50 -9.70 11.30
CA GLY A 212 -4.83 -10.18 10.94
C GLY A 212 -5.89 -9.09 10.92
N ASN A 213 -7.13 -9.52 10.67
CA ASN A 213 -8.33 -8.71 10.63
C ASN A 213 -8.49 -7.83 11.88
N GLU A 214 -8.97 -6.60 11.71
CA GLU A 214 -9.10 -5.60 12.78
C GLU A 214 -10.04 -6.03 13.91
N GLY A 215 -11.07 -6.81 13.60
CA GLY A 215 -12.05 -7.29 14.58
C GLY A 215 -11.81 -8.72 15.02
N ALA A 216 -11.65 -9.63 14.06
CA ALA A 216 -11.52 -11.06 14.33
C ALA A 216 -10.08 -11.50 14.67
N GLY A 217 -9.08 -10.66 14.38
CA GLY A 217 -7.66 -11.01 14.52
C GLY A 217 -7.22 -12.06 13.50
N LEU A 218 -6.18 -12.81 13.86
CA LEU A 218 -5.67 -13.91 13.03
C LEU A 218 -6.40 -15.22 13.33
N PRO A 219 -6.78 -16.00 12.31
CA PRO A 219 -7.31 -17.35 12.49
C PRO A 219 -6.35 -18.24 13.29
N LEU A 220 -6.90 -19.15 14.09
CA LEU A 220 -6.09 -20.04 14.93
C LEU A 220 -5.08 -20.87 14.11
N SER A 221 -5.47 -21.30 12.91
CA SER A 221 -4.58 -22.02 11.99
C SER A 221 -3.34 -21.22 11.61
N LEU A 222 -3.49 -19.92 11.34
CA LEU A 222 -2.35 -19.04 11.06
C LEU A 222 -1.50 -18.82 12.30
N GLN A 223 -2.14 -18.60 13.47
CA GLN A 223 -1.40 -18.45 14.73
C GLN A 223 -0.56 -19.69 15.05
N GLN A 224 -1.07 -20.87 14.77
CA GLN A 224 -0.36 -22.15 15.00
C GLN A 224 0.75 -22.42 13.98
N ALA A 225 0.61 -21.88 12.77
CA ALA A 225 1.62 -22.00 11.71
C ALA A 225 2.81 -21.04 11.92
N THR A 226 2.67 -20.02 12.77
CA THR A 226 3.78 -19.09 13.08
C THR A 226 4.71 -19.62 14.15
N THR A 227 5.98 -19.21 14.09
CA THR A 227 7.01 -19.57 15.08
C THR A 227 6.66 -19.05 16.48
N HIS A 228 6.10 -17.85 16.55
CA HIS A 228 5.73 -17.22 17.81
C HIS A 228 4.40 -16.46 17.68
N ARG A 229 3.57 -16.57 18.71
CA ARG A 229 2.49 -15.61 18.97
C ARG A 229 3.07 -14.48 19.80
N VAL A 230 2.83 -13.25 19.40
CA VAL A 230 3.49 -12.07 19.96
C VAL A 230 2.46 -11.01 20.31
N THR A 231 2.58 -10.46 21.50
CA THR A 231 1.75 -9.32 21.94
C THR A 231 2.62 -8.10 22.23
N ILE A 232 2.10 -6.93 21.94
CA ILE A 232 2.72 -5.66 22.38
C ILE A 232 2.33 -5.43 23.83
N PRO A 233 3.28 -5.28 24.76
CA PRO A 233 2.96 -4.98 26.15
C PRO A 233 2.20 -3.66 26.29
N MET A 234 1.01 -3.73 26.86
CA MET A 234 0.14 -2.57 27.09
C MET A 234 -0.13 -2.45 28.60
N PRO A 235 0.49 -1.49 29.32
CA PRO A 235 0.24 -1.29 30.74
C PRO A 235 -1.11 -0.64 31.03
N GLY A 236 -1.75 -0.05 30.02
CA GLY A 236 -3.07 0.58 30.14
C GLY A 236 -4.23 -0.42 30.13
N LYS A 237 -5.45 0.11 30.14
CA LYS A 237 -6.70 -0.68 30.17
C LYS A 237 -7.20 -1.15 28.81
N MET A 238 -6.54 -0.76 27.72
CA MET A 238 -6.95 -1.16 26.36
C MET A 238 -6.55 -2.62 26.09
N GLU A 239 -7.42 -3.34 25.39
CA GLU A 239 -7.20 -4.75 25.04
C GLU A 239 -6.37 -4.93 23.78
N SER A 240 -6.42 -3.96 22.87
CA SER A 240 -5.70 -4.01 21.60
C SER A 240 -5.34 -2.61 21.08
N LEU A 241 -4.40 -2.57 20.15
CA LEU A 241 -4.06 -1.40 19.35
C LEU A 241 -4.71 -1.51 17.95
N ASN A 242 -4.85 -0.38 17.29
CA ASN A 242 -5.13 -0.36 15.86
C ASN A 242 -4.10 -1.21 15.10
N ALA A 243 -4.52 -1.95 14.07
CA ALA A 243 -3.66 -2.87 13.31
C ALA A 243 -2.42 -2.18 12.71
N ALA A 244 -2.60 -0.97 12.14
CA ALA A 244 -1.49 -0.21 11.58
C ALA A 244 -0.51 0.27 12.65
N ALA A 245 -0.99 0.67 13.82
CA ALA A 245 -0.14 1.04 14.95
C ALA A 245 0.66 -0.16 15.48
N ALA A 246 0.01 -1.31 15.65
CA ALA A 246 0.68 -2.54 16.08
C ALA A 246 1.76 -2.98 15.09
N GLY A 247 1.46 -2.92 13.79
CA GLY A 247 2.42 -3.23 12.74
C GLY A 247 3.60 -2.26 12.70
N ALA A 248 3.35 -0.95 12.83
CA ALA A 248 4.40 0.05 12.87
C ALA A 248 5.36 -0.15 14.06
N ILE A 249 4.83 -0.40 15.26
CA ILE A 249 5.64 -0.68 16.45
C ILE A 249 6.52 -1.92 16.20
N SER A 250 5.98 -2.99 15.63
CA SER A 250 6.71 -4.23 15.40
C SER A 250 7.80 -4.09 14.33
N LEU A 251 7.50 -3.36 13.24
CA LEU A 251 8.45 -3.05 12.18
C LEU A 251 9.61 -2.19 12.70
N PHE A 252 9.33 -1.17 13.49
CA PHE A 252 10.37 -0.28 14.03
C PHE A 252 11.13 -0.90 15.22
N GLU A 253 10.56 -1.85 15.94
CA GLU A 253 11.34 -2.68 16.87
C GLU A 253 12.35 -3.56 16.12
N MET A 254 11.98 -4.10 14.95
CA MET A 254 12.92 -4.81 14.07
C MET A 254 14.06 -3.88 13.62
N VAL A 255 13.76 -2.67 13.19
CA VAL A 255 14.77 -1.66 12.81
C VAL A 255 15.71 -1.35 13.98
N ARG A 256 15.14 -1.10 15.18
CA ARG A 256 15.91 -0.80 16.38
C ARG A 256 16.92 -1.91 16.72
N GLN A 257 16.49 -3.18 16.66
CA GLN A 257 17.36 -4.30 17.03
C GLN A 257 18.45 -4.59 16.00
N ARG A 258 18.21 -4.29 14.74
CA ARG A 258 19.21 -4.52 13.68
C ARG A 258 20.31 -3.47 13.68
N GLY A 259 20.13 -2.38 14.42
CA GLY A 259 21.07 -1.29 14.37
C GLY A 259 21.25 -0.77 12.93
N ASP A 260 20.25 -1.04 12.07
CA ASP A 260 20.14 -0.43 10.75
C ASP A 260 20.05 1.05 11.02
N ALA A 261 21.28 1.50 11.35
CA ALA A 261 21.61 2.85 11.60
C ALA A 261 20.72 3.65 10.66
N ILE A 262 19.99 4.51 11.23
CA ILE A 262 19.92 5.87 10.79
C ILE A 262 21.26 6.17 10.12
N ALA A 263 21.48 5.64 8.92
CA ALA A 263 22.31 6.25 7.94
C ALA A 263 21.59 7.56 7.72
N THR A 264 21.86 8.51 8.59
CA THR A 264 21.59 9.90 8.39
C THR A 264 22.10 10.16 7.00
N ASN A 265 21.15 10.32 6.07
CA ASN A 265 21.39 10.85 4.75
C ASN A 265 21.86 12.29 4.92
N THR A 266 23.07 12.43 5.44
CA THR A 266 23.87 13.66 5.48
C THR A 266 24.64 13.72 4.16
N ASN A 267 23.89 13.73 3.05
CA ASN A 267 24.40 14.16 1.75
C ASN A 267 23.22 14.33 0.78
N LYS A 268 22.53 15.45 0.91
CA LYS A 268 21.98 16.19 -0.24
C LYS A 268 21.91 17.65 0.09
#